data_667b07d063db826f176cf89673939045
#
_entry.id   667b07d063db826f176cf89673939045
#
_cell.length_a   1.000
_cell.length_b   1.000
_cell.length_c   1.000
_cell.angle_alpha   90.00
_cell.angle_beta   90.00
_cell.angle_gamma   90.00
#
_symmetry.space_group_name_H-M   'P 1'
#
loop_
_entity.id
_entity.type
_entity.pdbx_description
1 polymer ?
#
loop_
_entity_poly.entity_id
_entity_poly.type
_entity_poly.pdbx_seq_one_letter_code
_entity_poly.pdbx_strand_id
1 'polypeptide(L)'
;MTNFHLLIFVAVALAQDAEVGSRACAGCHAEIFAKYQQTGMARSAGPVGSAGFQESFTHAEFTDPASGANYRISPSYQFNFARGGMEGERLLSWFIGSGDVGRSYLFGADGFLFQAPVSYYSDAQKWDVSPGYQRKRTVELTRGVETACLQCHTSRMQTVAVTGAVAGAGAGGQNRFAAVPFLEGGVSCERCHGGGRAHVLKMGAKVRTGGSGMVNPAKLDAARRDSVCAQCHLTGASRVARAGNSRYRAGDLLSDSVAVFVWAGASGGQADATSHYEKLEQSKCKQASGDKLWCATCHDPHATVPAAQRAEHYRQACLSCHATKPCTGDAGPDCAGCHMPNRQTHSVDHLAYTDHSIARRPGAAPAASGERRLTSFRNAPTSERDLALGYAVVAPTEASIRPRALDLLERAAAASPNDIPILAQLAQFYDRLGREDDALALCERLLKLDPTHTAAAVNLGIYRMKRGRPAEAIKLWEGALQRQPGLTGARMNLAVAYYRAGNAAAAEAALRKALEYEPDLEAARRMLAELGR
;
A
#
# COMPACT_ATOMS: atom_id res chain seq x y z
N MET A 1 28.71 -27.92 -24.80
CA MET A 1 28.99 -26.48 -25.05
C MET A 1 27.72 -25.61 -25.24
N THR A 2 26.52 -26.16 -25.05
CA THR A 2 25.24 -25.50 -25.40
C THR A 2 24.55 -24.72 -24.26
N ASN A 3 25.01 -24.86 -23.01
CA ASN A 3 24.35 -24.19 -21.87
C ASN A 3 24.94 -22.82 -21.48
N PHE A 4 26.09 -22.44 -22.02
CA PHE A 4 26.77 -21.19 -21.68
C PHE A 4 26.14 -19.97 -22.40
N HIS A 5 25.57 -20.16 -23.60
CA HIS A 5 24.94 -19.09 -24.36
C HIS A 5 23.56 -18.67 -23.81
N LEU A 6 22.81 -19.62 -23.22
CA LEU A 6 21.47 -19.30 -22.67
C LEU A 6 21.55 -18.44 -21.40
N LEU A 7 22.57 -18.70 -20.54
CA LEU A 7 22.78 -17.88 -19.32
C LEU A 7 23.25 -16.45 -19.65
N ILE A 8 24.05 -16.27 -20.72
CA ILE A 8 24.49 -14.93 -21.14
C ILE A 8 23.33 -14.13 -21.73
N PHE A 9 22.44 -14.76 -22.51
CA PHE A 9 21.26 -14.07 -23.07
C PHE A 9 20.27 -13.63 -21.99
N VAL A 10 20.00 -14.46 -20.99
CA VAL A 10 19.12 -14.11 -19.86
C VAL A 10 19.74 -13.00 -19.00
N ALA A 11 21.04 -13.07 -18.71
CA ALA A 11 21.72 -12.02 -17.94
C ALA A 11 21.78 -10.67 -18.69
N VAL A 12 21.96 -10.70 -20.01
CA VAL A 12 21.95 -9.49 -20.87
C VAL A 12 20.54 -8.88 -20.93
N ALA A 13 19.50 -9.70 -21.08
CA ALA A 13 18.11 -9.22 -21.08
C ALA A 13 17.73 -8.59 -19.74
N LEU A 14 18.05 -9.22 -18.62
CA LEU A 14 17.82 -8.67 -17.28
C LEU A 14 18.61 -7.36 -17.01
N ALA A 15 19.78 -7.20 -17.63
CA ALA A 15 20.58 -5.99 -17.52
C ALA A 15 20.03 -4.83 -18.38
N GLN A 16 19.32 -5.12 -19.47
CA GLN A 16 18.76 -4.10 -20.38
C GLN A 16 17.54 -3.37 -19.77
N ASP A 17 16.72 -4.07 -18.98
CA ASP A 17 15.52 -3.51 -18.33
C ASP A 17 15.81 -2.88 -16.96
N ALA A 18 17.08 -2.71 -16.57
CA ALA A 18 17.44 -2.14 -15.29
C ALA A 18 17.08 -0.64 -15.22
N GLU A 19 16.51 -0.24 -14.08
CA GLU A 19 16.23 1.16 -13.75
C GLU A 19 17.53 1.94 -13.51
N VAL A 20 17.63 3.14 -14.09
CA VAL A 20 18.79 4.06 -13.93
C VAL A 20 18.47 5.25 -13.02
N GLY A 21 17.18 5.51 -12.78
CA GLY A 21 16.66 6.65 -12.02
C GLY A 21 16.41 7.89 -12.89
N SER A 22 15.43 8.70 -12.47
CA SER A 22 14.94 9.85 -13.25
C SER A 22 16.02 10.87 -13.57
N ARG A 23 17.05 11.01 -12.71
CA ARG A 23 18.17 11.95 -12.97
C ARG A 23 18.95 11.64 -14.24
N ALA A 24 19.02 10.38 -14.65
CA ALA A 24 19.67 9.99 -15.90
C ALA A 24 18.93 10.52 -17.13
N CYS A 25 17.64 10.79 -17.01
CA CYS A 25 16.80 11.34 -18.10
C CYS A 25 16.99 12.86 -18.26
N ALA A 26 17.36 13.57 -17.19
CA ALA A 26 17.44 15.03 -17.14
C ALA A 26 18.41 15.62 -18.17
N GLY A 27 19.50 14.91 -18.48
CA GLY A 27 20.51 15.40 -19.44
C GLY A 27 19.99 15.61 -20.87
N CYS A 28 18.98 14.83 -21.29
CA CYS A 28 18.36 14.92 -22.62
C CYS A 28 16.93 15.46 -22.57
N HIS A 29 16.20 15.28 -21.45
CA HIS A 29 14.81 15.65 -21.26
C HIS A 29 14.65 16.73 -20.18
N ALA A 30 15.54 17.73 -20.15
CA ALA A 30 15.67 18.71 -19.07
C ALA A 30 14.36 19.44 -18.75
N GLU A 31 13.62 19.89 -19.76
CA GLU A 31 12.36 20.62 -19.58
C GLU A 31 11.27 19.73 -18.98
N ILE A 32 11.09 18.52 -19.51
CA ILE A 32 10.12 17.54 -18.99
C ILE A 32 10.48 17.16 -17.55
N PHE A 33 11.76 16.91 -17.30
CA PHE A 33 12.25 16.57 -15.97
C PHE A 33 11.94 17.68 -14.95
N ALA A 34 12.24 18.93 -15.29
CA ALA A 34 12.00 20.07 -14.40
C ALA A 34 10.51 20.25 -14.07
N LYS A 35 9.62 20.12 -15.06
CA LYS A 35 8.16 20.16 -14.86
C LYS A 35 7.68 18.98 -14.01
N TYR A 36 8.16 17.77 -14.32
CA TYR A 36 7.76 16.55 -13.60
C TYR A 36 8.13 16.60 -12.12
N GLN A 37 9.30 17.14 -11.77
CA GLN A 37 9.72 17.26 -10.36
C GLN A 37 8.76 18.13 -9.51
N GLN A 38 7.89 18.94 -10.13
CA GLN A 38 6.86 19.71 -9.44
C GLN A 38 5.55 18.94 -9.22
N THR A 39 5.41 17.75 -9.81
CA THR A 39 4.19 16.95 -9.68
C THR A 39 4.09 16.25 -8.32
N GLY A 40 2.86 16.01 -7.86
CA GLY A 40 2.62 15.21 -6.65
C GLY A 40 3.20 13.79 -6.74
N MET A 41 3.23 13.20 -7.95
CA MET A 41 3.83 11.88 -8.17
C MET A 41 5.34 11.89 -7.91
N ALA A 42 6.07 12.87 -8.42
CA ALA A 42 7.52 12.98 -8.21
C ALA A 42 7.89 13.27 -6.76
N ARG A 43 6.97 13.90 -6.00
CA ARG A 43 7.18 14.32 -4.61
C ARG A 43 6.48 13.41 -3.58
N SER A 44 6.00 12.23 -4.01
CA SER A 44 5.15 11.38 -3.18
C SER A 44 5.87 10.65 -2.04
N ALA A 45 7.18 10.71 -1.95
CA ALA A 45 7.98 10.24 -0.82
C ALA A 45 9.38 10.86 -0.84
N GLY A 46 10.07 10.80 0.28
CA GLY A 46 11.45 11.28 0.37
C GLY A 46 12.01 11.22 1.79
N PRO A 47 13.30 11.60 1.97
CA PRO A 47 13.86 11.82 3.29
C PRO A 47 13.23 13.09 3.91
N VAL A 48 13.00 13.05 5.22
CA VAL A 48 12.54 14.22 5.97
C VAL A 48 13.64 15.31 5.89
N GLY A 49 13.23 16.55 5.72
CA GLY A 49 14.18 17.66 5.50
C GLY A 49 14.56 17.91 4.03
N SER A 50 14.07 17.10 3.07
CA SER A 50 14.19 17.45 1.66
C SER A 50 13.33 18.69 1.31
N ALA A 51 13.65 19.38 0.22
CA ALA A 51 12.94 20.59 -0.19
C ALA A 51 11.46 20.33 -0.48
N GLY A 52 10.60 21.34 -0.30
CA GLY A 52 9.20 21.32 -0.69
C GLY A 52 8.21 20.91 0.41
N PHE A 53 8.59 21.05 1.68
CA PHE A 53 7.63 20.98 2.80
C PHE A 53 6.73 22.23 2.82
N GLN A 54 5.44 22.02 2.96
CA GLN A 54 4.45 23.09 3.19
C GLN A 54 4.16 23.25 4.68
N GLU A 55 4.35 22.17 5.43
CA GLU A 55 4.12 22.10 6.87
C GLU A 55 5.23 22.76 7.68
N SER A 56 4.82 23.42 8.77
CA SER A 56 5.75 23.95 9.77
C SER A 56 5.95 22.94 10.89
N PHE A 57 7.22 22.65 11.19
CA PHE A 57 7.60 21.83 12.33
C PHE A 57 7.77 22.63 13.63
N THR A 58 7.65 23.96 13.56
CA THR A 58 7.78 24.82 14.75
C THR A 58 6.57 24.69 15.70
N HIS A 59 5.38 24.41 15.14
CA HIS A 59 4.12 24.26 15.87
C HIS A 59 3.47 22.91 15.58
N ALA A 60 4.29 21.86 15.41
CA ALA A 60 3.82 20.53 15.11
C ALA A 60 3.49 19.76 16.40
N GLU A 61 2.37 20.14 17.04
CA GLU A 61 1.86 19.45 18.23
C GLU A 61 0.33 19.38 18.22
N PHE A 62 -0.20 18.29 18.78
CA PHE A 62 -1.63 18.10 18.98
C PHE A 62 -1.88 17.00 20.02
N THR A 63 -3.09 17.00 20.58
CA THR A 63 -3.58 15.91 21.43
C THR A 63 -4.58 15.06 20.65
N ASP A 64 -4.32 13.78 20.53
CA ASP A 64 -5.27 12.83 19.92
C ASP A 64 -6.47 12.59 20.85
N PRO A 65 -7.68 12.96 20.44
CA PRO A 65 -8.87 12.82 21.29
C PRO A 65 -9.26 11.36 21.55
N ALA A 66 -8.83 10.41 20.69
CA ALA A 66 -9.17 9.01 20.83
C ALA A 66 -8.32 8.30 21.89
N SER A 67 -7.03 8.56 21.94
CA SER A 67 -6.10 7.98 22.91
C SER A 67 -5.81 8.90 24.09
N GLY A 68 -6.01 10.21 23.96
CA GLY A 68 -5.56 11.21 24.94
C GLY A 68 -4.04 11.42 24.93
N ALA A 69 -3.33 10.90 23.93
CA ALA A 69 -1.90 11.09 23.80
C ALA A 69 -1.58 12.47 23.23
N ASN A 70 -0.56 13.12 23.80
CA ASN A 70 0.03 14.32 23.23
C ASN A 70 1.16 13.94 22.29
N TYR A 71 1.15 14.47 21.08
CA TYR A 71 2.15 14.26 20.05
C TYR A 71 2.81 15.58 19.67
N ARG A 72 4.15 15.56 19.55
CA ARG A 72 4.93 16.73 19.15
C ARG A 72 6.07 16.33 18.22
N ILE A 73 6.31 17.11 17.17
CA ILE A 73 7.48 16.94 16.29
C ILE A 73 8.34 18.21 16.40
N SER A 74 9.61 18.04 16.71
CA SER A 74 10.55 19.16 16.76
C SER A 74 11.04 19.55 15.35
N PRO A 75 11.63 20.74 15.18
CA PRO A 75 12.29 21.13 13.93
C PRO A 75 13.44 20.21 13.49
N SER A 76 13.98 19.42 14.41
CA SER A 76 14.98 18.38 14.12
C SER A 76 14.35 17.02 13.78
N TYR A 77 13.02 16.99 13.53
CA TYR A 77 12.25 15.80 13.17
C TYR A 77 12.16 14.73 14.26
N GLN A 78 12.44 15.12 15.52
CA GLN A 78 12.22 14.24 16.65
C GLN A 78 10.72 14.22 16.97
N PHE A 79 10.11 13.07 16.83
CA PHE A 79 8.73 12.80 17.19
C PHE A 79 8.67 12.38 18.66
N ASN A 80 8.02 13.18 19.48
CA ASN A 80 7.80 12.92 20.90
C ASN A 80 6.34 12.59 21.14
N PHE A 81 6.08 11.70 22.08
CA PHE A 81 4.74 11.33 22.50
C PHE A 81 4.68 11.17 24.02
N ALA A 82 3.56 11.60 24.60
CA ALA A 82 3.31 11.49 26.05
C ALA A 82 1.85 11.14 26.33
N ARG A 83 1.60 10.29 27.34
CA ARG A 83 0.27 9.92 27.80
C ARG A 83 0.33 9.32 29.20
N GLY A 84 -0.44 9.87 30.18
CA GLY A 84 -0.61 9.26 31.50
C GLY A 84 0.71 8.97 32.25
N GLY A 85 1.69 9.87 32.16
CA GLY A 85 3.04 9.69 32.75
C GLY A 85 4.00 8.83 31.93
N MET A 86 3.55 8.28 30.80
CA MET A 86 4.42 7.63 29.79
C MET A 86 4.87 8.66 28.79
N GLU A 87 6.15 8.60 28.42
CA GLU A 87 6.73 9.42 27.35
C GLU A 87 7.72 8.60 26.52
N GLY A 88 8.00 9.06 25.33
CA GLY A 88 8.99 8.46 24.46
C GLY A 88 9.22 9.28 23.19
N GLU A 89 10.20 8.85 22.41
CA GLU A 89 10.58 9.57 21.21
C GLU A 89 11.03 8.65 20.07
N ARG A 90 10.93 9.13 18.81
CA ARG A 90 11.46 8.48 17.61
C ARG A 90 11.96 9.54 16.65
N LEU A 91 13.05 9.24 15.94
CA LEU A 91 13.52 10.08 14.85
C LEU A 91 12.75 9.75 13.56
N LEU A 92 12.04 10.72 13.03
CA LEU A 92 11.42 10.60 11.71
C LEU A 92 12.50 10.73 10.65
N SER A 93 12.57 9.75 9.75
CA SER A 93 13.64 9.71 8.73
C SER A 93 13.10 9.87 7.32
N TRP A 94 11.85 9.46 7.09
CA TRP A 94 11.25 9.42 5.77
C TRP A 94 9.80 9.92 5.84
N PHE A 95 9.25 10.29 4.67
CA PHE A 95 7.82 10.59 4.53
C PHE A 95 7.23 9.88 3.31
N ILE A 96 5.91 9.70 3.30
CA ILE A 96 5.07 9.31 2.17
C ILE A 96 3.89 10.29 2.05
N GLY A 97 3.50 10.59 0.81
CA GLY A 97 2.53 11.64 0.47
C GLY A 97 3.20 12.86 -0.13
N SER A 98 2.62 13.41 -1.19
CA SER A 98 3.17 14.57 -1.91
C SER A 98 3.16 15.87 -1.09
N GLY A 99 2.29 15.94 -0.08
CA GLY A 99 1.97 17.16 0.63
C GLY A 99 0.85 17.98 -0.02
N ASP A 100 0.37 17.61 -1.22
CA ASP A 100 -0.75 18.32 -1.85
C ASP A 100 -2.08 18.08 -1.11
N VAL A 101 -2.24 16.93 -0.48
CA VAL A 101 -3.38 16.54 0.36
C VAL A 101 -2.93 16.26 1.78
N GLY A 102 -1.83 15.56 1.93
CA GLY A 102 -1.25 15.25 3.22
C GLY A 102 0.08 14.51 3.10
N ARG A 103 0.73 14.34 4.25
CA ARG A 103 2.02 13.68 4.36
C ARG A 103 2.11 12.89 5.67
N SER A 104 2.42 11.60 5.58
CA SER A 104 2.67 10.72 6.73
C SER A 104 4.17 10.50 6.90
N TYR A 105 4.60 10.33 8.13
CA TYR A 105 6.01 10.21 8.46
C TYR A 105 6.38 8.80 8.87
N LEU A 106 7.63 8.42 8.60
CA LEU A 106 8.15 7.08 8.83
C LEU A 106 9.41 7.14 9.69
N PHE A 107 9.59 6.12 10.53
CA PHE A 107 10.78 5.92 11.33
C PHE A 107 11.31 4.49 11.19
N GLY A 108 12.61 4.32 11.42
CA GLY A 108 13.25 3.01 11.46
C GLY A 108 13.38 2.49 12.89
N ALA A 109 13.15 1.19 13.08
CA ALA A 109 13.46 0.50 14.33
C ALA A 109 13.90 -0.95 14.02
N ASP A 110 15.01 -1.40 14.62
CA ASP A 110 15.55 -2.76 14.47
C ASP A 110 15.77 -3.21 12.99
N GLY A 111 16.03 -2.26 12.08
CA GLY A 111 16.18 -2.54 10.64
C GLY A 111 14.84 -2.70 9.89
N PHE A 112 13.73 -2.31 10.50
CA PHE A 112 12.38 -2.31 9.92
C PHE A 112 11.83 -0.89 9.84
N LEU A 113 10.90 -0.65 8.91
CA LEU A 113 10.30 0.65 8.65
C LEU A 113 8.87 0.70 9.18
N PHE A 114 8.55 1.73 9.94
CA PHE A 114 7.23 1.91 10.56
C PHE A 114 6.64 3.28 10.23
N GLN A 115 5.32 3.36 10.14
CA GLN A 115 4.59 4.61 10.06
C GLN A 115 4.46 5.21 11.47
N ALA A 116 4.77 6.48 11.59
CA ALA A 116 4.49 7.23 12.82
C ALA A 116 2.98 7.55 12.92
N PRO A 117 2.42 7.66 14.13
CA PRO A 117 1.01 7.99 14.32
C PRO A 117 0.65 9.45 14.00
N VAL A 118 1.53 10.20 13.35
CA VAL A 118 1.38 11.63 13.03
C VAL A 118 1.46 11.88 11.54
N SER A 119 0.55 12.71 11.02
CA SER A 119 0.51 13.19 9.64
C SER A 119 0.16 14.68 9.60
N TYR A 120 0.61 15.35 8.55
CA TYR A 120 0.16 16.70 8.22
C TYR A 120 -0.89 16.62 7.11
N TYR A 121 -1.98 17.36 7.25
CA TYR A 121 -3.09 17.44 6.30
C TYR A 121 -3.18 18.85 5.73
N SER A 122 -2.85 18.98 4.45
CA SER A 122 -2.64 20.29 3.80
C SER A 122 -3.91 21.11 3.63
N ASP A 123 -5.05 20.47 3.30
CA ASP A 123 -6.33 21.15 3.17
C ASP A 123 -6.81 21.74 4.50
N ALA A 124 -6.56 21.03 5.60
CA ALA A 124 -6.90 21.46 6.95
C ALA A 124 -5.80 22.32 7.59
N GLN A 125 -4.62 22.40 6.99
CA GLN A 125 -3.42 23.04 7.51
C GLN A 125 -3.09 22.65 8.95
N LYS A 126 -3.23 21.35 9.27
CA LYS A 126 -3.05 20.85 10.63
C LYS A 126 -2.30 19.53 10.70
N TRP A 127 -1.69 19.32 11.85
CA TRP A 127 -1.19 18.01 12.28
C TRP A 127 -2.33 17.23 12.93
N ASP A 128 -2.42 15.94 12.63
CA ASP A 128 -3.39 15.03 13.21
C ASP A 128 -2.89 13.58 13.11
N VAL A 129 -3.66 12.63 13.64
CA VAL A 129 -3.30 11.21 13.58
C VAL A 129 -3.19 10.69 12.14
N SER A 130 -2.21 9.83 11.92
CA SER A 130 -1.98 9.20 10.61
C SER A 130 -3.12 8.28 10.21
N PRO A 131 -3.35 8.07 8.89
CA PRO A 131 -4.26 7.05 8.38
C PRO A 131 -4.01 5.69 9.05
N GLY A 132 -5.09 5.10 9.59
CA GLY A 132 -5.05 3.82 10.29
C GLY A 132 -4.80 3.90 11.80
N TYR A 133 -4.63 5.10 12.34
CA TYR A 133 -4.53 5.34 13.79
C TYR A 133 -5.79 5.96 14.42
N GLN A 134 -6.75 6.43 13.63
CA GLN A 134 -7.91 7.23 14.08
C GLN A 134 -8.78 6.55 15.15
N ARG A 135 -8.74 5.23 15.24
CA ARG A 135 -9.52 4.45 16.22
C ARG A 135 -8.66 3.83 17.32
N LYS A 136 -7.37 4.16 17.35
CA LYS A 136 -6.46 3.64 18.36
C LYS A 136 -6.70 4.35 19.68
N ARG A 137 -6.77 3.58 20.76
CA ARG A 137 -7.00 4.08 22.12
C ARG A 137 -5.71 4.18 22.93
N THR A 138 -4.60 3.75 22.34
CA THR A 138 -3.28 3.64 22.95
C THR A 138 -2.23 4.14 21.98
N VAL A 139 -1.05 4.51 22.48
CA VAL A 139 0.10 4.83 21.66
C VAL A 139 0.72 3.54 21.12
N GLU A 140 0.61 3.33 19.83
CA GLU A 140 1.17 2.19 19.11
C GLU A 140 2.19 2.66 18.07
N LEU A 141 3.32 1.96 17.97
CA LEU A 141 4.38 2.22 17.00
C LEU A 141 4.66 0.97 16.13
N THR A 142 3.61 0.17 15.93
CA THR A 142 3.71 -1.18 15.35
C THR A 142 3.30 -1.27 13.89
N ARG A 143 2.82 -0.15 13.28
CA ARG A 143 2.34 -0.15 11.90
C ARG A 143 3.51 -0.23 10.93
N GLY A 144 3.85 -1.45 10.51
CA GLY A 144 4.89 -1.70 9.52
C GLY A 144 4.54 -1.10 8.14
N VAL A 145 5.54 -0.49 7.49
CA VAL A 145 5.43 -0.01 6.11
C VAL A 145 5.86 -1.13 5.17
N GLU A 146 4.90 -1.70 4.47
CA GLU A 146 5.14 -2.81 3.57
C GLU A 146 5.56 -2.34 2.17
N THR A 147 6.16 -3.24 1.39
CA THR A 147 6.51 -2.98 -0.01
C THR A 147 5.30 -2.53 -0.84
N ALA A 148 4.11 -3.04 -0.53
CA ALA A 148 2.86 -2.65 -1.19
C ALA A 148 2.55 -1.15 -1.05
N CYS A 149 2.81 -0.55 0.12
CA CYS A 149 2.64 0.89 0.35
C CYS A 149 3.63 1.70 -0.50
N LEU A 150 4.90 1.28 -0.49
CA LEU A 150 5.96 1.98 -1.20
C LEU A 150 5.87 1.86 -2.73
N GLN A 151 5.23 0.81 -3.26
CA GLN A 151 5.06 0.62 -4.70
C GLN A 151 4.37 1.80 -5.41
N CYS A 152 3.45 2.48 -4.75
CA CYS A 152 2.73 3.64 -5.30
C CYS A 152 3.40 4.97 -4.96
N HIS A 153 4.29 5.00 -3.97
CA HIS A 153 4.87 6.25 -3.46
C HIS A 153 6.36 6.41 -3.75
N THR A 154 7.06 5.32 -4.11
CA THR A 154 8.52 5.37 -4.32
C THR A 154 8.94 4.61 -5.55
N SER A 155 10.19 4.79 -5.92
CA SER A 155 10.86 4.00 -6.96
C SER A 155 12.19 3.46 -6.46
N ARG A 156 12.68 2.38 -7.10
CA ARG A 156 13.94 1.72 -6.76
C ARG A 156 14.05 1.34 -5.28
N MET A 157 13.01 0.65 -4.76
CA MET A 157 12.99 0.15 -3.39
C MET A 157 14.18 -0.77 -3.09
N GLN A 158 14.75 -0.64 -1.88
CA GLN A 158 15.88 -1.42 -1.38
C GLN A 158 15.41 -2.38 -0.29
N THR A 159 14.72 -3.45 -0.70
CA THR A 159 14.27 -4.51 0.22
C THR A 159 15.44 -5.42 0.62
N VAL A 160 15.47 -5.85 1.88
CA VAL A 160 16.40 -6.86 2.37
C VAL A 160 15.70 -8.23 2.31
N ALA A 161 16.26 -9.16 1.56
CA ALA A 161 15.73 -10.50 1.46
C ALA A 161 15.73 -11.22 2.82
N VAL A 162 14.63 -11.94 3.10
CA VAL A 162 14.57 -12.85 4.25
C VAL A 162 15.10 -14.20 3.81
N THR A 163 16.16 -14.66 4.46
CA THR A 163 16.75 -15.98 4.16
C THR A 163 15.71 -17.08 4.37
N GLY A 164 15.52 -17.94 3.38
CA GLY A 164 14.55 -19.04 3.41
C GLY A 164 13.13 -18.68 3.01
N ALA A 165 12.85 -17.42 2.66
CA ALA A 165 11.53 -17.04 2.15
C ALA A 165 11.27 -17.64 0.76
N VAL A 166 10.06 -18.15 0.56
CA VAL A 166 9.61 -18.67 -0.73
C VAL A 166 9.18 -17.53 -1.64
N ALA A 167 9.76 -17.42 -2.82
CA ALA A 167 9.41 -16.40 -3.80
C ALA A 167 7.94 -16.56 -4.22
N GLY A 168 7.18 -15.45 -4.22
CA GLY A 168 5.77 -15.44 -4.62
C GLY A 168 4.79 -15.98 -3.58
N ALA A 169 5.24 -16.40 -2.40
CA ALA A 169 4.41 -16.90 -1.32
C ALA A 169 3.58 -15.82 -0.61
N GLY A 170 3.27 -14.70 -1.28
CA GLY A 170 2.54 -13.59 -0.67
C GLY A 170 3.16 -13.23 0.66
N ALA A 171 4.48 -13.01 0.67
CA ALA A 171 5.21 -12.71 1.89
C ALA A 171 4.60 -11.47 2.53
N GLY A 172 3.59 -11.70 3.34
CA GLY A 172 2.95 -10.68 4.13
C GLY A 172 4.02 -9.98 4.93
N GLY A 173 4.05 -8.67 4.84
CA GLY A 173 4.80 -7.87 5.77
C GLY A 173 6.30 -7.85 5.57
N GLN A 174 6.79 -7.76 4.36
CA GLN A 174 8.19 -7.37 4.19
C GLN A 174 8.32 -5.86 4.40
N ASN A 175 8.48 -5.44 5.65
CA ASN A 175 8.82 -4.08 6.02
C ASN A 175 10.31 -3.92 6.39
N ARG A 176 11.14 -4.86 5.93
CA ARG A 176 12.58 -4.83 6.12
C ARG A 176 13.26 -4.23 4.90
N PHE A 177 13.95 -3.12 5.12
CA PHE A 177 14.62 -2.37 4.07
C PHE A 177 16.07 -2.12 4.44
N ALA A 178 16.90 -1.77 3.44
CA ALA A 178 18.22 -1.20 3.68
C ALA A 178 18.10 0.10 4.48
N ALA A 179 19.22 0.60 4.98
CA ALA A 179 19.27 1.88 5.71
C ALA A 179 18.64 3.03 4.92
N VAL A 180 18.75 2.99 3.59
CA VAL A 180 18.00 3.82 2.64
C VAL A 180 16.95 2.94 1.99
N PRO A 181 15.66 3.05 2.34
CA PRO A 181 14.62 2.12 1.91
C PRO A 181 14.26 2.22 0.42
N PHE A 182 14.57 3.35 -0.22
CA PHE A 182 14.38 3.57 -1.66
C PHE A 182 15.43 4.57 -2.19
N LEU A 183 15.95 4.32 -3.38
CA LEU A 183 16.97 5.18 -4.00
C LEU A 183 16.38 6.41 -4.68
N GLU A 184 15.07 6.41 -4.95
CA GLU A 184 14.36 7.54 -5.54
C GLU A 184 13.03 7.71 -4.80
N GLY A 185 12.88 8.85 -4.13
CA GLY A 185 11.61 9.28 -3.55
C GLY A 185 10.66 9.69 -4.66
N GLY A 186 9.39 9.35 -4.49
CA GLY A 186 8.38 9.58 -5.53
C GLY A 186 8.41 8.54 -6.64
N VAL A 187 7.52 8.75 -7.60
CA VAL A 187 7.36 7.90 -8.79
C VAL A 187 8.37 8.33 -9.84
N SER A 188 9.25 7.42 -10.28
CA SER A 188 10.25 7.72 -11.33
C SER A 188 9.65 7.72 -12.73
N CYS A 189 10.38 8.31 -13.69
CA CYS A 189 10.06 8.23 -15.12
C CYS A 189 9.86 6.78 -15.55
N GLU A 190 10.67 5.87 -15.04
CA GLU A 190 10.70 4.46 -15.41
C GLU A 190 9.48 3.66 -14.93
N ARG A 191 8.72 4.20 -13.94
CA ARG A 191 7.46 3.57 -13.53
C ARG A 191 6.39 3.61 -14.62
N CYS A 192 6.47 4.61 -15.50
CA CYS A 192 5.54 4.79 -16.63
C CYS A 192 6.16 4.41 -17.98
N HIS A 193 7.48 4.53 -18.10
CA HIS A 193 8.20 4.35 -19.35
C HIS A 193 9.05 3.07 -19.44
N GLY A 194 9.10 2.27 -18.37
CA GLY A 194 9.97 1.08 -18.30
C GLY A 194 11.43 1.41 -18.02
N GLY A 195 12.26 0.39 -17.78
CA GLY A 195 13.68 0.55 -17.45
C GLY A 195 14.48 1.28 -18.52
N GLY A 196 15.21 2.32 -18.12
CA GLY A 196 15.88 3.26 -19.04
C GLY A 196 17.29 2.88 -19.47
N ARG A 197 17.89 1.84 -18.89
CA ARG A 197 19.32 1.55 -19.10
C ARG A 197 19.69 1.37 -20.57
N ALA A 198 18.95 0.54 -21.28
CA ALA A 198 19.21 0.29 -22.71
C ALA A 198 19.07 1.55 -23.54
N HIS A 199 18.04 2.37 -23.23
CA HIS A 199 17.82 3.65 -23.90
C HIS A 199 18.98 4.62 -23.67
N VAL A 200 19.39 4.83 -22.42
CA VAL A 200 20.49 5.76 -22.07
C VAL A 200 21.80 5.34 -22.75
N LEU A 201 22.14 4.06 -22.70
CA LEU A 201 23.35 3.53 -23.36
C LEU A 201 23.30 3.75 -24.89
N LYS A 202 22.17 3.45 -25.51
CA LYS A 202 21.97 3.60 -26.95
C LYS A 202 22.07 5.04 -27.39
N MET A 203 21.42 5.95 -26.67
CA MET A 203 21.46 7.39 -26.99
C MET A 203 22.84 7.99 -26.74
N GLY A 204 23.53 7.57 -25.69
CA GLY A 204 24.93 7.96 -25.40
C GLY A 204 25.89 7.52 -26.50
N ALA A 205 25.69 6.33 -27.06
CA ALA A 205 26.45 5.81 -28.20
C ALA A 205 26.00 6.42 -29.57
N LYS A 206 25.03 7.34 -29.58
CA LYS A 206 24.44 7.98 -30.79
C LYS A 206 23.84 6.98 -31.79
N VAL A 207 23.44 5.78 -31.32
CA VAL A 207 22.80 4.74 -32.14
C VAL A 207 21.33 5.05 -32.32
N ARG A 208 20.90 5.43 -33.52
CA ARG A 208 19.50 5.80 -33.81
C ARG A 208 18.66 4.69 -34.48
N THR A 209 19.26 3.54 -34.79
CA THR A 209 18.56 2.41 -35.41
C THR A 209 17.90 1.50 -34.36
N GLY A 210 16.73 0.91 -34.67
CA GLY A 210 15.95 0.06 -33.79
C GLY A 210 15.12 0.84 -32.76
N GLY A 211 14.21 0.19 -32.03
CA GLY A 211 13.34 0.78 -31.02
C GLY A 211 14.11 1.46 -29.88
N SER A 212 13.48 2.43 -29.22
CA SER A 212 14.09 3.16 -28.09
C SER A 212 14.32 2.31 -26.86
N GLY A 213 13.65 1.16 -26.73
CA GLY A 213 13.61 0.35 -25.50
C GLY A 213 12.69 0.94 -24.41
N MET A 214 12.17 2.16 -24.63
CA MET A 214 11.26 2.84 -23.71
C MET A 214 9.81 2.71 -24.17
N VAL A 215 8.91 2.52 -23.22
CA VAL A 215 7.47 2.54 -23.47
C VAL A 215 6.98 3.99 -23.57
N ASN A 216 6.19 4.28 -24.59
CA ASN A 216 5.41 5.51 -24.65
C ASN A 216 3.92 5.14 -24.41
N PRO A 217 3.33 5.45 -23.25
CA PRO A 217 1.95 5.09 -22.93
C PRO A 217 0.94 5.53 -23.99
N ALA A 218 1.12 6.70 -24.60
CA ALA A 218 0.21 7.20 -25.64
C ALA A 218 0.22 6.39 -26.95
N LYS A 219 1.22 5.51 -27.14
CA LYS A 219 1.34 4.64 -28.31
C LYS A 219 0.89 3.20 -28.06
N LEU A 220 0.51 2.88 -26.84
CA LEU A 220 -0.02 1.56 -26.46
C LEU A 220 -1.49 1.44 -26.84
N ASP A 221 -1.98 0.21 -26.96
CA ASP A 221 -3.42 -0.05 -26.94
C ASP A 221 -4.03 0.46 -25.62
N ALA A 222 -5.33 0.69 -25.62
CA ALA A 222 -6.03 1.32 -24.50
C ALA A 222 -5.86 0.55 -23.18
N ALA A 223 -5.90 -0.78 -23.22
CA ALA A 223 -5.80 -1.60 -22.01
C ALA A 223 -4.42 -1.51 -21.36
N ARG A 224 -3.35 -1.56 -22.15
CA ARG A 224 -1.96 -1.39 -21.65
C ARG A 224 -1.67 0.03 -21.25
N ARG A 225 -2.15 1.00 -22.02
CA ARG A 225 -2.04 2.43 -21.70
C ARG A 225 -2.68 2.76 -20.37
N ASP A 226 -3.92 2.35 -20.17
CA ASP A 226 -4.66 2.61 -18.95
C ASP A 226 -4.05 1.86 -17.75
N SER A 227 -3.44 0.69 -17.96
CA SER A 227 -2.71 -0.08 -16.95
C SER A 227 -1.56 0.70 -16.32
N VAL A 228 -0.92 1.62 -17.06
CA VAL A 228 0.16 2.47 -16.54
C VAL A 228 -0.34 3.37 -15.40
N CYS A 229 -1.54 3.93 -15.52
CA CYS A 229 -2.13 4.75 -14.46
C CYS A 229 -2.77 3.87 -13.38
N ALA A 230 -3.45 2.81 -13.79
CA ALA A 230 -4.18 1.90 -12.91
C ALA A 230 -3.28 1.16 -11.92
N GLN A 231 -1.98 0.99 -12.20
CA GLN A 231 -1.06 0.37 -11.26
C GLN A 231 -1.08 1.03 -9.87
N CYS A 232 -1.38 2.33 -9.78
CA CYS A 232 -1.50 3.11 -8.54
C CYS A 232 -2.91 3.68 -8.33
N HIS A 233 -3.64 4.05 -9.39
CA HIS A 233 -4.93 4.75 -9.32
C HIS A 233 -6.15 3.84 -9.48
N LEU A 234 -5.99 2.52 -9.26
CA LEU A 234 -7.07 1.54 -9.23
C LEU A 234 -6.91 0.64 -7.98
N THR A 235 -7.66 0.91 -6.93
CA THR A 235 -7.64 0.10 -5.70
C THR A 235 -8.72 -0.96 -5.73
N GLY A 236 -9.93 -0.63 -6.15
CA GLY A 236 -11.09 -1.51 -6.06
C GLY A 236 -11.50 -1.80 -4.61
N ALA A 237 -12.34 -2.80 -4.42
CA ALA A 237 -12.66 -3.35 -3.11
C ALA A 237 -11.53 -4.26 -2.59
N SER A 238 -10.86 -4.96 -3.49
CA SER A 238 -9.66 -5.76 -3.16
C SER A 238 -8.73 -5.91 -4.36
N ARG A 239 -7.44 -6.08 -4.04
CA ARG A 239 -6.36 -6.39 -5.01
C ARG A 239 -5.65 -7.66 -4.59
N VAL A 240 -5.47 -8.57 -5.53
CA VAL A 240 -4.86 -9.87 -5.30
C VAL A 240 -3.71 -10.07 -6.29
N ALA A 241 -2.52 -10.35 -5.79
CA ALA A 241 -1.41 -10.77 -6.65
C ALA A 241 -1.72 -12.12 -7.29
N ARG A 242 -1.53 -12.21 -8.61
CA ARG A 242 -1.75 -13.47 -9.32
C ARG A 242 -0.67 -14.50 -9.02
N ALA A 243 -1.04 -15.77 -9.05
CA ALA A 243 -0.10 -16.87 -8.84
C ALA A 243 1.03 -16.84 -9.88
N GLY A 244 2.26 -17.12 -9.42
CA GLY A 244 3.44 -17.25 -10.29
C GLY A 244 3.84 -15.98 -11.03
N ASN A 245 3.22 -14.84 -10.72
CA ASN A 245 3.41 -13.65 -11.52
C ASN A 245 4.45 -12.68 -10.98
N SER A 246 5.14 -12.07 -11.93
CA SER A 246 6.09 -11.01 -11.70
C SER A 246 5.40 -9.67 -11.43
N ARG A 247 6.14 -8.75 -10.86
CA ARG A 247 5.75 -7.35 -10.71
C ARG A 247 5.33 -6.76 -12.07
N TYR A 248 4.23 -5.98 -12.10
CA TYR A 248 3.79 -5.22 -13.25
C TYR A 248 4.92 -4.36 -13.82
N ARG A 249 5.05 -4.34 -15.12
CA ARG A 249 5.98 -3.48 -15.89
C ARG A 249 5.20 -2.58 -16.83
N ALA A 250 5.68 -1.36 -17.03
CA ALA A 250 5.06 -0.46 -17.99
C ALA A 250 5.00 -1.10 -19.39
N GLY A 251 3.81 -1.08 -19.99
CA GLY A 251 3.54 -1.75 -21.25
C GLY A 251 2.88 -3.12 -21.17
N ASP A 252 2.84 -3.73 -19.98
CA ASP A 252 2.07 -4.95 -19.73
C ASP A 252 0.60 -4.64 -19.43
N LEU A 253 -0.24 -5.67 -19.38
CA LEU A 253 -1.57 -5.56 -18.80
C LEU A 253 -1.46 -5.68 -17.27
N LEU A 254 -2.03 -4.73 -16.53
CA LEU A 254 -2.05 -4.81 -15.07
C LEU A 254 -2.77 -6.09 -14.60
N SER A 255 -3.82 -6.49 -15.33
CA SER A 255 -4.58 -7.71 -15.05
C SER A 255 -3.77 -9.00 -15.11
N ASP A 256 -2.59 -9.01 -15.75
CA ASP A 256 -1.72 -10.19 -15.78
C ASP A 256 -0.96 -10.35 -14.46
N SER A 257 -0.73 -9.26 -13.73
CA SER A 257 0.00 -9.26 -12.47
C SER A 257 -0.92 -9.21 -11.25
N VAL A 258 -2.06 -8.53 -11.36
CA VAL A 258 -2.97 -8.25 -10.25
C VAL A 258 -4.42 -8.43 -10.68
N ALA A 259 -5.17 -9.24 -9.95
CA ALA A 259 -6.63 -9.26 -10.04
C ALA A 259 -7.21 -8.15 -9.15
N VAL A 260 -8.01 -7.27 -9.75
CA VAL A 260 -8.71 -6.20 -9.02
C VAL A 260 -10.19 -6.51 -9.02
N PHE A 261 -10.80 -6.49 -7.83
CA PHE A 261 -12.22 -6.74 -7.65
C PHE A 261 -12.94 -5.48 -7.21
N VAL A 262 -14.17 -5.32 -7.72
CA VAL A 262 -15.06 -4.21 -7.38
C VAL A 262 -16.42 -4.75 -6.95
N TRP A 263 -17.21 -3.96 -6.24
CA TRP A 263 -18.56 -4.34 -5.85
C TRP A 263 -19.51 -4.29 -7.06
N ALA A 264 -20.16 -5.40 -7.35
CA ALA A 264 -21.17 -5.47 -8.41
C ALA A 264 -22.39 -4.58 -8.05
N GLY A 265 -22.90 -3.83 -9.03
CA GLY A 265 -24.08 -2.98 -8.85
C GLY A 265 -23.90 -1.76 -7.96
N ALA A 266 -22.73 -1.52 -7.41
CA ALA A 266 -22.46 -0.39 -6.53
C ALA A 266 -22.07 0.85 -7.34
N SER A 267 -23.04 1.60 -7.82
CA SER A 267 -22.81 2.93 -8.41
C SER A 267 -22.57 4.05 -7.38
N GLY A 268 -22.66 3.75 -6.10
CA GLY A 268 -22.52 4.72 -5.01
C GLY A 268 -21.65 4.25 -3.83
N GLY A 269 -20.90 3.17 -3.99
CA GLY A 269 -20.05 2.63 -2.92
C GLY A 269 -18.94 3.59 -2.51
N GLN A 270 -18.53 3.49 -1.26
CA GLN A 270 -17.39 4.16 -0.69
C GLN A 270 -16.18 3.98 -1.61
N ALA A 271 -15.65 5.06 -2.16
CA ALA A 271 -14.43 5.04 -2.94
C ALA A 271 -13.26 5.45 -2.05
N ASP A 272 -12.16 4.75 -2.17
CA ASP A 272 -10.90 5.18 -1.62
C ASP A 272 -10.28 6.30 -2.47
N ALA A 273 -9.39 7.07 -1.87
CA ALA A 273 -8.70 8.18 -2.51
C ALA A 273 -7.94 7.80 -3.80
N THR A 274 -7.72 6.51 -4.04
CA THR A 274 -7.00 5.96 -5.20
C THR A 274 -7.91 5.28 -6.23
N SER A 275 -9.24 5.41 -6.12
CA SER A 275 -10.20 4.78 -7.04
C SER A 275 -10.56 5.62 -8.27
N HIS A 276 -9.67 6.53 -8.71
CA HIS A 276 -9.94 7.44 -9.83
C HIS A 276 -10.30 6.70 -11.12
N TYR A 277 -9.56 5.63 -11.45
CA TYR A 277 -9.82 4.87 -12.68
C TYR A 277 -11.12 4.09 -12.60
N GLU A 278 -11.43 3.47 -11.46
CA GLU A 278 -12.72 2.80 -11.23
C GLU A 278 -13.90 3.77 -11.44
N LYS A 279 -13.81 4.97 -10.86
CA LYS A 279 -14.85 5.99 -10.99
C LYS A 279 -14.97 6.52 -12.41
N LEU A 280 -13.84 6.72 -13.10
CA LEU A 280 -13.87 7.13 -14.50
C LEU A 280 -14.58 6.11 -15.39
N GLU A 281 -14.36 4.81 -15.20
CA GLU A 281 -15.05 3.75 -15.95
C GLU A 281 -16.57 3.75 -15.70
N GLN A 282 -17.04 4.22 -14.56
CA GLN A 282 -18.47 4.38 -14.26
C GLN A 282 -19.07 5.62 -14.93
N SER A 283 -18.26 6.57 -15.41
CA SER A 283 -18.75 7.79 -16.03
C SER A 283 -19.41 7.56 -17.39
N LYS A 284 -20.49 8.27 -17.66
CA LYS A 284 -21.15 8.22 -18.96
C LYS A 284 -20.25 8.78 -20.07
N CYS A 285 -19.36 9.73 -19.75
CA CYS A 285 -18.35 10.23 -20.68
C CYS A 285 -17.43 9.11 -21.16
N LYS A 286 -16.86 8.33 -20.24
CA LYS A 286 -15.97 7.21 -20.59
C LYS A 286 -16.73 6.13 -21.36
N GLN A 287 -17.94 5.75 -20.89
CA GLN A 287 -18.77 4.74 -21.55
C GLN A 287 -19.14 5.11 -22.99
N ALA A 288 -19.42 6.40 -23.26
CA ALA A 288 -19.75 6.89 -24.60
C ALA A 288 -18.52 7.13 -25.48
N SER A 289 -17.40 7.54 -24.91
CA SER A 289 -16.18 7.87 -25.65
C SER A 289 -15.25 6.67 -25.86
N GLY A 290 -15.46 5.59 -25.11
CA GLY A 290 -14.61 4.39 -25.17
C GLY A 290 -13.13 4.71 -24.93
N ASP A 291 -12.29 4.21 -25.83
CA ASP A 291 -10.83 4.35 -25.71
C ASP A 291 -10.30 5.76 -26.03
N LYS A 292 -11.13 6.66 -26.54
CA LYS A 292 -10.75 8.05 -26.83
C LYS A 292 -10.54 8.87 -25.54
N LEU A 293 -11.34 8.60 -24.50
CA LEU A 293 -11.20 9.27 -23.19
C LEU A 293 -10.31 8.43 -22.27
N TRP A 294 -9.22 9.01 -21.81
CA TRP A 294 -8.29 8.41 -20.84
C TRP A 294 -7.68 9.50 -19.93
N CYS A 295 -6.81 9.12 -19.02
CA CYS A 295 -6.29 10.05 -18.01
C CYS A 295 -5.63 11.30 -18.61
N ALA A 296 -4.79 11.12 -19.65
CA ALA A 296 -4.11 12.26 -20.27
C ALA A 296 -4.99 13.10 -21.22
N THR A 297 -6.27 12.77 -21.39
CA THR A 297 -7.23 13.70 -22.03
C THR A 297 -7.43 14.96 -21.19
N CYS A 298 -7.33 14.84 -19.87
CA CYS A 298 -7.54 15.91 -18.91
C CYS A 298 -6.28 16.27 -18.10
N HIS A 299 -5.33 15.35 -17.97
CA HIS A 299 -4.13 15.52 -17.16
C HIS A 299 -2.86 15.43 -17.98
N ASP A 300 -1.92 16.37 -17.79
CA ASP A 300 -0.54 16.16 -18.21
C ASP A 300 0.20 15.41 -17.09
N PRO A 301 0.65 14.15 -17.33
CA PRO A 301 1.37 13.39 -16.31
C PRO A 301 2.75 13.97 -15.98
N HIS A 302 3.26 14.90 -16.77
CA HIS A 302 4.57 15.52 -16.58
C HIS A 302 4.51 16.92 -15.97
N ALA A 303 3.31 17.47 -15.75
CA ALA A 303 3.18 18.83 -15.22
C ALA A 303 2.01 18.97 -14.23
N THR A 304 2.13 19.92 -13.34
CA THR A 304 1.05 20.31 -12.43
C THR A 304 0.37 21.57 -12.95
N VAL A 305 -0.95 21.56 -13.02
CA VAL A 305 -1.74 22.76 -13.35
C VAL A 305 -1.80 23.65 -12.12
N PRO A 306 -1.34 24.92 -12.19
CA PRO A 306 -1.43 25.87 -11.09
C PRO A 306 -2.88 26.03 -10.61
N ALA A 307 -3.10 26.18 -9.31
CA ALA A 307 -4.44 26.24 -8.70
C ALA A 307 -5.35 27.29 -9.38
N ALA A 308 -4.83 28.49 -9.65
CA ALA A 308 -5.55 29.57 -10.30
C ALA A 308 -5.99 29.25 -11.75
N GLN A 309 -5.38 28.26 -12.40
CA GLN A 309 -5.66 27.89 -13.80
C GLN A 309 -6.47 26.60 -13.91
N ARG A 310 -6.71 25.88 -12.80
CA ARG A 310 -7.34 24.54 -12.82
C ARG A 310 -8.75 24.56 -13.42
N ALA A 311 -9.60 25.49 -13.00
CA ALA A 311 -10.97 25.58 -13.50
C ALA A 311 -11.01 25.73 -15.02
N GLU A 312 -10.24 26.67 -15.57
CA GLU A 312 -10.22 26.91 -17.01
C GLU A 312 -9.55 25.75 -17.77
N HIS A 313 -8.45 25.21 -17.27
CA HIS A 313 -7.77 24.06 -17.88
C HIS A 313 -8.71 22.87 -18.07
N TYR A 314 -9.42 22.47 -16.99
CA TYR A 314 -10.35 21.34 -17.05
C TYR A 314 -11.62 21.67 -17.84
N ARG A 315 -12.06 22.93 -17.81
CA ARG A 315 -13.14 23.40 -18.68
C ARG A 315 -12.81 23.21 -20.14
N GLN A 316 -11.61 23.57 -20.59
CA GLN A 316 -11.18 23.38 -21.98
C GLN A 316 -11.15 21.90 -22.37
N ALA A 317 -10.68 21.02 -21.47
CA ALA A 317 -10.75 19.58 -21.69
C ALA A 317 -12.20 19.08 -21.89
N CYS A 318 -13.16 19.58 -21.09
CA CYS A 318 -14.58 19.25 -21.27
C CYS A 318 -15.15 19.81 -22.58
N LEU A 319 -14.81 21.06 -22.94
CA LEU A 319 -15.30 21.72 -24.16
C LEU A 319 -14.75 21.10 -25.44
N SER A 320 -13.65 20.36 -25.40
CA SER A 320 -13.16 19.62 -26.57
C SER A 320 -14.19 18.60 -27.13
N CYS A 321 -15.12 18.14 -26.27
CA CYS A 321 -16.23 17.27 -26.64
C CYS A 321 -17.61 17.95 -26.51
N HIS A 322 -17.75 18.90 -25.60
CA HIS A 322 -19.04 19.54 -25.23
C HIS A 322 -19.22 20.96 -25.81
N ALA A 323 -18.45 21.36 -26.83
CA ALA A 323 -18.48 22.70 -27.39
C ALA A 323 -19.88 23.15 -27.91
N THR A 324 -20.68 22.21 -28.46
CA THR A 324 -22.00 22.48 -29.04
C THR A 324 -23.17 22.31 -28.05
N LYS A 325 -22.92 21.76 -26.88
CA LYS A 325 -23.92 21.53 -25.83
C LYS A 325 -23.37 21.94 -24.46
N PRO A 326 -23.11 23.23 -24.23
CA PRO A 326 -22.68 23.68 -22.94
C PRO A 326 -23.80 23.46 -21.91
N CYS A 327 -23.44 23.48 -20.63
CA CYS A 327 -24.40 23.41 -19.54
C CYS A 327 -25.41 24.56 -19.65
N THR A 328 -26.71 24.28 -19.47
CA THR A 328 -27.80 25.27 -19.57
C THR A 328 -28.07 26.04 -18.27
N GLY A 329 -27.33 25.75 -17.20
CA GLY A 329 -27.43 26.46 -15.92
C GLY A 329 -26.43 27.60 -15.82
N ASP A 330 -26.68 28.52 -14.87
CA ASP A 330 -25.78 29.62 -14.47
C ASP A 330 -24.49 29.11 -13.80
N ALA A 331 -24.00 27.98 -14.25
CA ALA A 331 -22.76 27.40 -13.77
C ALA A 331 -21.59 28.21 -14.31
N GLY A 332 -20.85 28.83 -13.43
CA GLY A 332 -19.60 29.51 -13.75
C GLY A 332 -18.62 28.62 -14.53
N PRO A 333 -17.40 29.07 -14.78
CA PRO A 333 -16.43 28.38 -15.63
C PRO A 333 -15.94 27.03 -15.09
N ASP A 334 -16.25 26.66 -13.85
CA ASP A 334 -15.77 25.44 -13.18
C ASP A 334 -16.69 24.22 -13.41
N CYS A 335 -16.55 23.59 -14.59
CA CYS A 335 -17.26 22.35 -14.88
C CYS A 335 -16.89 21.21 -13.93
N ALA A 336 -15.62 21.13 -13.55
CA ALA A 336 -15.13 20.06 -12.68
C ALA A 336 -15.67 20.19 -11.26
N GLY A 337 -15.73 21.38 -10.69
CA GLY A 337 -16.31 21.62 -9.36
C GLY A 337 -17.75 21.16 -9.23
N CYS A 338 -18.54 21.25 -10.30
CA CYS A 338 -19.92 20.77 -10.32
C CYS A 338 -20.07 19.29 -10.64
N HIS A 339 -19.38 18.79 -11.68
CA HIS A 339 -19.56 17.43 -12.20
C HIS A 339 -18.62 16.41 -11.57
N MET A 340 -17.55 16.84 -10.90
CA MET A 340 -16.53 16.03 -10.24
C MET A 340 -16.28 16.56 -8.81
N PRO A 341 -17.30 16.62 -7.95
CA PRO A 341 -17.17 17.23 -6.63
C PRO A 341 -16.13 16.49 -5.78
N ASN A 342 -15.49 17.22 -4.89
CA ASN A 342 -14.67 16.63 -3.84
C ASN A 342 -15.56 15.87 -2.85
N ARG A 343 -15.17 14.64 -2.55
CA ARG A 343 -15.83 13.78 -1.58
C ARG A 343 -14.86 13.37 -0.49
N GLN A 344 -15.33 13.37 0.75
CA GLN A 344 -14.58 12.86 1.89
C GLN A 344 -14.37 11.34 1.74
N THR A 345 -13.20 10.87 2.12
CA THR A 345 -12.94 9.42 2.22
C THR A 345 -13.45 8.90 3.57
N HIS A 346 -13.92 7.67 3.58
CA HIS A 346 -14.35 7.03 4.83
C HIS A 346 -13.21 6.33 5.57
N SER A 347 -12.14 6.04 4.85
CA SER A 347 -10.99 5.30 5.38
C SER A 347 -9.96 6.20 6.06
N VAL A 348 -9.97 7.50 5.74
CA VAL A 348 -8.99 8.47 6.23
C VAL A 348 -9.66 9.82 6.45
N ASP A 349 -9.65 10.30 7.69
CA ASP A 349 -10.14 11.62 8.02
C ASP A 349 -9.28 12.70 7.33
N HIS A 350 -9.89 13.84 7.04
CA HIS A 350 -9.27 15.00 6.39
C HIS A 350 -8.76 14.77 4.96
N LEU A 351 -9.01 13.61 4.35
CA LEU A 351 -8.74 13.38 2.94
C LEU A 351 -10.02 13.48 2.12
N ALA A 352 -9.97 14.24 1.05
CA ALA A 352 -10.99 14.29 0.02
C ALA A 352 -10.40 13.85 -1.32
N TYR A 353 -11.22 13.26 -2.16
CA TYR A 353 -10.85 12.91 -3.53
C TYR A 353 -11.83 13.54 -4.51
N THR A 354 -11.36 13.89 -5.70
CA THR A 354 -12.21 14.34 -6.79
C THR A 354 -12.95 13.15 -7.39
N ASP A 355 -14.27 13.20 -7.44
CA ASP A 355 -15.12 12.12 -7.94
C ASP A 355 -15.06 12.03 -9.49
N HIS A 356 -14.31 11.07 -10.02
CA HIS A 356 -14.15 10.84 -11.44
C HIS A 356 -15.34 10.12 -12.11
N SER A 357 -16.44 9.89 -11.40
CA SER A 357 -17.67 9.36 -12.01
C SER A 357 -18.36 10.35 -12.97
N ILE A 358 -17.97 11.61 -12.94
CA ILE A 358 -18.43 12.71 -13.80
C ILE A 358 -19.96 12.72 -13.87
N ALA A 359 -20.60 13.05 -12.75
CA ALA A 359 -22.03 12.94 -12.61
C ALA A 359 -22.77 13.90 -13.56
N ARG A 360 -23.75 13.40 -14.33
CA ARG A 360 -24.58 14.25 -15.20
C ARG A 360 -25.41 15.25 -14.39
N ARG A 361 -25.83 14.88 -13.18
CA ARG A 361 -26.54 15.74 -12.23
C ARG A 361 -25.78 15.71 -10.91
N PRO A 362 -25.21 16.84 -10.47
CA PRO A 362 -24.56 16.92 -9.17
C PRO A 362 -25.55 16.61 -8.04
N GLY A 363 -25.14 15.88 -7.04
CA GLY A 363 -25.86 15.78 -5.76
C GLY A 363 -26.40 14.41 -5.35
N ALA A 364 -26.67 13.47 -6.24
CA ALA A 364 -27.18 12.16 -5.83
C ALA A 364 -26.08 11.08 -5.94
N ALA A 365 -25.55 10.64 -4.81
CA ALA A 365 -24.89 9.34 -4.76
C ALA A 365 -26.01 8.27 -4.82
N PRO A 366 -26.02 7.35 -5.80
CA PRO A 366 -27.00 6.27 -5.81
C PRO A 366 -26.83 5.43 -4.53
N ALA A 367 -27.93 5.09 -3.88
CA ALA A 367 -27.91 4.17 -2.75
C ALA A 367 -27.39 2.81 -3.24
N ALA A 368 -26.46 2.21 -2.49
CA ALA A 368 -26.07 0.83 -2.72
C ALA A 368 -27.29 -0.07 -2.43
N SER A 369 -27.84 -0.68 -3.46
CA SER A 369 -28.95 -1.64 -3.35
C SER A 369 -28.50 -3.00 -3.87
N GLY A 370 -28.78 -4.06 -3.13
CA GLY A 370 -28.54 -5.44 -3.52
C GLY A 370 -27.50 -6.20 -2.72
N GLU A 371 -27.40 -7.49 -2.97
CA GLU A 371 -26.41 -8.39 -2.37
C GLU A 371 -24.99 -7.94 -2.73
N ARG A 372 -24.12 -7.78 -1.74
CA ARG A 372 -22.71 -7.43 -1.96
C ARG A 372 -21.95 -8.59 -2.58
N ARG A 373 -21.62 -8.46 -3.85
CA ARG A 373 -20.87 -9.45 -4.62
C ARG A 373 -19.66 -8.80 -5.29
N LEU A 374 -18.50 -9.44 -5.20
CA LEU A 374 -17.31 -9.02 -5.94
C LEU A 374 -17.37 -9.50 -7.40
N THR A 375 -16.96 -8.61 -8.30
CA THR A 375 -16.69 -8.93 -9.70
C THR A 375 -15.29 -8.43 -10.07
N SER A 376 -14.66 -9.07 -11.05
CA SER A 376 -13.39 -8.58 -11.56
C SER A 376 -13.59 -7.24 -12.28
N PHE A 377 -12.68 -6.30 -12.05
CA PHE A 377 -12.70 -5.00 -12.73
C PHE A 377 -12.65 -5.18 -14.25
N ARG A 378 -13.58 -4.51 -14.98
CA ARG A 378 -13.75 -4.62 -16.44
C ARG A 378 -13.91 -6.07 -16.93
N ASN A 379 -14.48 -6.96 -16.14
CA ASN A 379 -14.66 -8.38 -16.44
C ASN A 379 -13.34 -9.08 -16.85
N ALA A 380 -12.20 -8.63 -16.32
CA ALA A 380 -10.92 -9.27 -16.58
C ALA A 380 -10.97 -10.76 -16.18
N PRO A 381 -10.35 -11.65 -16.95
CA PRO A 381 -10.29 -13.07 -16.61
C PRO A 381 -9.75 -13.26 -15.17
N THR A 382 -10.45 -14.09 -14.40
CA THR A 382 -10.07 -14.34 -13.01
C THR A 382 -10.24 -15.81 -12.68
N SER A 383 -9.32 -16.33 -11.87
CA SER A 383 -9.39 -17.69 -11.33
C SER A 383 -10.26 -17.74 -10.08
N GLU A 384 -10.75 -18.94 -9.73
CA GLU A 384 -11.44 -19.16 -8.45
C GLU A 384 -10.51 -18.85 -7.26
N ARG A 385 -9.21 -19.15 -7.38
CA ARG A 385 -8.16 -18.76 -6.43
C ARG A 385 -8.15 -17.25 -6.17
N ASP A 386 -8.07 -16.46 -7.23
CA ASP A 386 -8.00 -15.01 -7.09
C ASP A 386 -9.29 -14.43 -6.51
N LEU A 387 -10.44 -15.00 -6.90
CA LEU A 387 -11.74 -14.61 -6.35
C LEU A 387 -11.86 -14.95 -4.86
N ALA A 388 -11.39 -16.13 -4.44
CA ALA A 388 -11.36 -16.55 -3.04
C ALA A 388 -10.53 -15.57 -2.19
N LEU A 389 -9.32 -15.24 -2.66
CA LEU A 389 -8.47 -14.26 -2.00
C LEU A 389 -9.09 -12.85 -2.00
N GLY A 390 -9.75 -12.46 -3.10
CA GLY A 390 -10.48 -11.19 -3.18
C GLY A 390 -11.56 -11.06 -2.10
N TYR A 391 -12.37 -12.10 -1.91
CA TYR A 391 -13.37 -12.16 -0.85
C TYR A 391 -12.73 -12.20 0.55
N ALA A 392 -11.62 -12.92 0.72
CA ALA A 392 -10.91 -13.00 2.00
C ALA A 392 -10.38 -11.62 2.48
N VAL A 393 -9.93 -10.77 1.56
CA VAL A 393 -9.45 -9.42 1.87
C VAL A 393 -10.56 -8.53 2.44
N VAL A 394 -11.79 -8.62 1.92
CA VAL A 394 -12.91 -7.75 2.35
C VAL A 394 -13.75 -8.36 3.47
N ALA A 395 -13.65 -9.66 3.73
CA ALA A 395 -14.43 -10.36 4.75
C ALA A 395 -14.27 -9.85 6.20
N PRO A 396 -13.12 -9.29 6.63
CA PRO A 396 -12.99 -8.70 7.96
C PRO A 396 -13.97 -7.55 8.22
N THR A 397 -14.22 -6.70 7.22
CA THR A 397 -15.11 -5.54 7.31
C THR A 397 -16.55 -5.81 6.88
N GLU A 398 -16.78 -6.90 6.12
CA GLU A 398 -18.07 -7.24 5.52
C GLU A 398 -18.55 -8.60 6.02
N ALA A 399 -19.31 -8.62 7.11
CA ALA A 399 -19.74 -9.88 7.74
C ALA A 399 -20.61 -10.75 6.82
N SER A 400 -21.45 -10.14 5.97
CA SER A 400 -22.41 -10.83 5.10
C SER A 400 -21.77 -11.75 4.07
N ILE A 401 -20.53 -11.49 3.68
CA ILE A 401 -19.83 -12.28 2.65
C ILE A 401 -18.92 -13.38 3.23
N ARG A 402 -18.76 -13.46 4.55
CA ARG A 402 -17.86 -14.45 5.19
C ARG A 402 -18.15 -15.90 4.83
N PRO A 403 -19.43 -16.35 4.77
CA PRO A 403 -19.73 -17.73 4.36
C PRO A 403 -19.25 -18.02 2.93
N ARG A 404 -19.45 -17.08 2.02
CA ARG A 404 -18.98 -17.20 0.63
C ARG A 404 -17.47 -17.20 0.51
N ALA A 405 -16.78 -16.35 1.31
CA ALA A 405 -15.32 -16.32 1.36
C ALA A 405 -14.76 -17.66 1.81
N LEU A 406 -15.36 -18.27 2.84
CA LEU A 406 -14.94 -19.57 3.35
C LEU A 406 -15.13 -20.67 2.31
N ASP A 407 -16.32 -20.79 1.70
CA ASP A 407 -16.60 -21.78 0.65
C ASP A 407 -15.60 -21.68 -0.51
N LEU A 408 -15.31 -20.46 -0.98
CA LEU A 408 -14.34 -20.23 -2.05
C LEU A 408 -12.91 -20.61 -1.63
N LEU A 409 -12.50 -20.31 -0.40
CA LEU A 409 -11.19 -20.67 0.11
C LEU A 409 -11.03 -22.19 0.26
N GLU A 410 -12.05 -22.89 0.76
CA GLU A 410 -12.03 -24.36 0.90
C GLU A 410 -11.92 -25.04 -0.48
N ARG A 411 -12.69 -24.60 -1.47
CA ARG A 411 -12.58 -25.12 -2.85
C ARG A 411 -11.22 -24.80 -3.48
N ALA A 412 -10.73 -23.58 -3.33
CA ALA A 412 -9.42 -23.21 -3.87
C ALA A 412 -8.28 -24.00 -3.21
N ALA A 413 -8.38 -24.28 -1.90
CA ALA A 413 -7.42 -25.12 -1.18
C ALA A 413 -7.47 -26.59 -1.64
N ALA A 414 -8.65 -27.12 -1.96
CA ALA A 414 -8.80 -28.45 -2.52
C ALA A 414 -8.19 -28.56 -3.93
N ALA A 415 -8.41 -27.54 -4.77
CA ALA A 415 -7.86 -27.49 -6.14
C ALA A 415 -6.34 -27.24 -6.16
N SER A 416 -5.82 -26.46 -5.20
CA SER A 416 -4.41 -26.12 -5.12
C SER A 416 -3.88 -26.28 -3.69
N PRO A 417 -3.62 -27.52 -3.28
CA PRO A 417 -3.30 -27.84 -1.89
C PRO A 417 -2.05 -27.17 -1.30
N ASN A 418 -1.16 -26.67 -2.12
CA ASN A 418 0.10 -26.01 -1.69
C ASN A 418 0.12 -24.50 -1.96
N ASP A 419 -1.02 -23.90 -2.25
CA ASP A 419 -1.13 -22.44 -2.44
C ASP A 419 -1.05 -21.73 -1.08
N ILE A 420 0.12 -21.20 -0.77
CA ILE A 420 0.42 -20.57 0.53
C ILE A 420 -0.55 -19.42 0.85
N PRO A 421 -0.85 -18.47 -0.04
CA PRO A 421 -1.86 -17.44 0.19
C PRO A 421 -3.25 -17.98 0.56
N ILE A 422 -3.72 -19.01 -0.14
CA ILE A 422 -5.02 -19.64 0.15
C ILE A 422 -5.00 -20.30 1.53
N LEU A 423 -3.99 -21.12 1.80
CA LEU A 423 -3.87 -21.82 3.09
C LEU A 423 -3.76 -20.84 4.26
N ALA A 424 -3.05 -19.72 4.08
CA ALA A 424 -2.91 -18.69 5.11
C ALA A 424 -4.24 -18.01 5.44
N GLN A 425 -5.03 -17.67 4.42
CA GLN A 425 -6.35 -17.08 4.62
C GLN A 425 -7.31 -18.09 5.25
N LEU A 426 -7.30 -19.34 4.79
CA LEU A 426 -8.17 -20.39 5.32
C LEU A 426 -7.85 -20.69 6.79
N ALA A 427 -6.57 -20.72 7.17
CA ALA A 427 -6.16 -20.87 8.58
C ALA A 427 -6.72 -19.76 9.48
N GLN A 428 -6.70 -18.50 9.00
CA GLN A 428 -7.30 -17.38 9.72
C GLN A 428 -8.83 -17.49 9.84
N PHE A 429 -9.50 -18.00 8.81
CA PHE A 429 -10.95 -18.26 8.86
C PHE A 429 -11.29 -19.34 9.87
N TYR A 430 -10.58 -20.47 9.86
CA TYR A 430 -10.79 -21.56 10.83
C TYR A 430 -10.53 -21.12 12.25
N ASP A 431 -9.45 -20.35 12.49
CA ASP A 431 -9.17 -19.78 13.83
C ASP A 431 -10.33 -18.91 14.34
N ARG A 432 -10.85 -18.00 13.51
CA ARG A 432 -12.00 -17.15 13.85
C ARG A 432 -13.30 -17.93 14.09
N LEU A 433 -13.45 -19.09 13.48
CA LEU A 433 -14.60 -19.97 13.65
C LEU A 433 -14.43 -20.94 14.83
N GLY A 434 -13.29 -20.90 15.54
CA GLY A 434 -12.99 -21.83 16.63
C GLY A 434 -12.64 -23.25 16.17
N ARG A 435 -12.36 -23.45 14.88
CA ARG A 435 -11.92 -24.74 14.31
C ARG A 435 -10.41 -24.89 14.54
N GLU A 436 -10.00 -25.00 15.81
CA GLU A 436 -8.58 -24.94 16.21
C GLU A 436 -7.72 -26.06 15.61
N ASP A 437 -8.23 -27.29 15.49
CA ASP A 437 -7.47 -28.41 14.94
C ASP A 437 -7.21 -28.23 13.45
N ASP A 438 -8.19 -27.75 12.70
CA ASP A 438 -8.06 -27.45 11.28
C ASP A 438 -7.08 -26.30 11.05
N ALA A 439 -7.17 -25.23 11.85
CA ALA A 439 -6.27 -24.10 11.79
C ALA A 439 -4.82 -24.51 12.13
N LEU A 440 -4.64 -25.35 13.13
CA LEU A 440 -3.33 -25.89 13.51
C LEU A 440 -2.71 -26.71 12.36
N ALA A 441 -3.48 -27.64 11.77
CA ALA A 441 -3.00 -28.47 10.66
C ALA A 441 -2.54 -27.60 9.47
N LEU A 442 -3.28 -26.52 9.18
CA LEU A 442 -2.89 -25.56 8.13
C LEU A 442 -1.63 -24.76 8.51
N CYS A 443 -1.47 -24.34 9.77
CA CYS A 443 -0.26 -23.65 10.21
C CYS A 443 0.99 -24.55 10.11
N GLU A 444 0.87 -25.84 10.49
CA GLU A 444 1.95 -26.80 10.32
C GLU A 444 2.31 -27.00 8.84
N ARG A 445 1.30 -27.11 7.98
CA ARG A 445 1.50 -27.23 6.52
C ARG A 445 2.15 -26.00 5.94
N LEU A 446 1.71 -24.80 6.31
CA LEU A 446 2.29 -23.53 5.89
C LEU A 446 3.77 -23.46 6.25
N LEU A 447 4.16 -23.84 7.47
CA LEU A 447 5.58 -23.83 7.88
C LEU A 447 6.44 -24.91 7.21
N LYS A 448 5.83 -26.00 6.72
CA LYS A 448 6.54 -26.96 5.85
C LYS A 448 6.78 -26.40 4.45
N LEU A 449 5.83 -25.62 3.91
CA LEU A 449 5.93 -24.99 2.59
C LEU A 449 6.79 -23.71 2.62
N ASP A 450 6.64 -22.90 3.65
CA ASP A 450 7.39 -21.66 3.89
C ASP A 450 7.80 -21.58 5.37
N PRO A 451 9.00 -22.02 5.74
CA PRO A 451 9.50 -21.94 7.12
C PRO A 451 9.57 -20.50 7.68
N THR A 452 9.47 -19.49 6.80
CA THR A 452 9.53 -18.08 7.19
C THR A 452 8.14 -17.45 7.40
N HIS A 453 7.06 -18.21 7.21
CA HIS A 453 5.69 -17.71 7.31
C HIS A 453 5.34 -17.26 8.74
N THR A 454 5.51 -15.98 9.02
CA THR A 454 5.46 -15.40 10.37
C THR A 454 4.10 -15.61 11.06
N ALA A 455 2.99 -15.36 10.37
CA ALA A 455 1.66 -15.53 10.97
C ALA A 455 1.38 -16.99 11.36
N ALA A 456 1.78 -17.95 10.52
CA ALA A 456 1.63 -19.36 10.86
C ALA A 456 2.49 -19.75 12.07
N ALA A 457 3.72 -19.22 12.19
CA ALA A 457 4.58 -19.45 13.33
C ALA A 457 3.97 -18.89 14.63
N VAL A 458 3.39 -17.68 14.58
CA VAL A 458 2.72 -17.06 15.74
C VAL A 458 1.55 -17.91 16.20
N ASN A 459 0.65 -18.28 15.28
CA ASN A 459 -0.55 -19.06 15.61
C ASN A 459 -0.20 -20.47 16.07
N LEU A 460 0.75 -21.15 15.40
CA LEU A 460 1.21 -22.48 15.84
C LEU A 460 1.80 -22.42 17.25
N GLY A 461 2.54 -21.35 17.57
CA GLY A 461 3.07 -21.13 18.93
C GLY A 461 1.95 -21.07 19.97
N ILE A 462 0.82 -20.39 19.68
CA ILE A 462 -0.34 -20.34 20.55
C ILE A 462 -0.92 -21.75 20.77
N TYR A 463 -1.10 -22.52 19.70
CA TYR A 463 -1.62 -23.89 19.81
C TYR A 463 -0.67 -24.83 20.55
N ARG A 464 0.66 -24.69 20.36
CA ARG A 464 1.68 -25.45 21.09
C ARG A 464 1.64 -25.14 22.58
N MET A 465 1.50 -23.86 22.94
CA MET A 465 1.37 -23.43 24.34
C MET A 465 0.13 -24.02 25.01
N LYS A 466 -1.04 -23.96 24.34
CA LYS A 466 -2.30 -24.56 24.82
C LYS A 466 -2.18 -26.09 25.07
N ARG A 467 -1.35 -26.76 24.29
CA ARG A 467 -1.10 -28.22 24.36
C ARG A 467 0.07 -28.61 25.29
N GLY A 468 0.55 -27.69 26.12
CA GLY A 468 1.62 -27.97 27.07
C GLY A 468 3.00 -28.16 26.45
N ARG A 469 3.25 -27.56 25.28
CA ARG A 469 4.54 -27.63 24.56
C ARG A 469 5.21 -26.24 24.52
N PRO A 470 5.56 -25.63 25.67
CA PRO A 470 6.05 -24.26 25.75
C PRO A 470 7.40 -24.05 25.04
N ALA A 471 8.31 -25.02 25.08
CA ALA A 471 9.61 -24.90 24.43
C ALA A 471 9.48 -24.73 22.89
N GLU A 472 8.52 -25.41 22.26
CA GLU A 472 8.25 -25.24 20.84
C GLU A 472 7.61 -23.89 20.53
N ALA A 473 6.67 -23.44 21.40
CA ALA A 473 6.05 -22.13 21.26
C ALA A 473 7.09 -21.00 21.32
N ILE A 474 8.01 -21.06 22.29
CA ILE A 474 9.10 -20.10 22.46
C ILE A 474 9.91 -20.00 21.15
N LYS A 475 10.40 -21.13 20.61
CA LYS A 475 11.19 -21.17 19.38
C LYS A 475 10.43 -20.57 18.17
N LEU A 476 9.15 -20.85 18.06
CA LEU A 476 8.30 -20.32 16.98
C LEU A 476 8.15 -18.79 17.10
N TRP A 477 7.90 -18.27 18.29
CA TRP A 477 7.73 -16.84 18.53
C TRP A 477 9.04 -16.06 18.42
N GLU A 478 10.16 -16.61 18.91
CA GLU A 478 11.49 -16.03 18.70
C GLU A 478 11.79 -15.84 17.20
N GLY A 479 11.60 -16.91 16.40
CA GLY A 479 11.79 -16.85 14.97
C GLY A 479 10.83 -15.89 14.26
N ALA A 480 9.56 -15.80 14.70
CA ALA A 480 8.59 -14.84 14.18
C ALA A 480 9.01 -13.39 14.48
N LEU A 481 9.46 -13.11 15.70
CA LEU A 481 9.87 -11.78 16.16
C LEU A 481 11.19 -11.29 15.54
N GLN A 482 12.08 -12.19 15.12
CA GLN A 482 13.25 -11.82 14.31
C GLN A 482 12.85 -11.29 12.92
N ARG A 483 11.75 -11.80 12.37
CA ARG A 483 11.23 -11.40 11.05
C ARG A 483 10.27 -10.21 11.12
N GLN A 484 9.53 -10.07 12.22
CA GLN A 484 8.59 -8.98 12.45
C GLN A 484 8.64 -8.54 13.92
N PRO A 485 9.55 -7.66 14.29
CA PRO A 485 9.78 -7.28 15.69
C PRO A 485 8.62 -6.48 16.30
N GLY A 486 7.76 -5.87 15.49
CA GLY A 486 6.58 -5.13 15.95
C GLY A 486 5.37 -5.99 16.36
N LEU A 487 5.48 -7.32 16.37
CA LEU A 487 4.40 -8.22 16.82
C LEU A 487 4.32 -8.28 18.36
N THR A 488 3.80 -7.21 18.96
CA THR A 488 3.71 -7.07 20.42
C THR A 488 2.91 -8.18 21.09
N GLY A 489 1.83 -8.66 20.47
CA GLY A 489 1.06 -9.81 20.96
C GLY A 489 1.88 -11.10 21.04
N ALA A 490 2.69 -11.40 20.02
CA ALA A 490 3.60 -12.55 20.04
C ALA A 490 4.69 -12.38 21.13
N ARG A 491 5.15 -11.15 21.33
CA ARG A 491 6.15 -10.83 22.36
C ARG A 491 5.59 -10.97 23.76
N MET A 492 4.32 -10.60 23.98
CA MET A 492 3.60 -10.87 25.24
C MET A 492 3.46 -12.37 25.51
N ASN A 493 3.06 -13.15 24.49
CA ASN A 493 2.97 -14.60 24.60
C ASN A 493 4.32 -15.22 24.94
N LEU A 494 5.40 -14.74 24.31
CA LEU A 494 6.76 -15.17 24.60
C LEU A 494 7.16 -14.86 26.05
N ALA A 495 6.86 -13.67 26.56
CA ALA A 495 7.13 -13.28 27.93
C ALA A 495 6.41 -14.20 28.94
N VAL A 496 5.13 -14.50 28.70
CA VAL A 496 4.36 -15.44 29.51
C VAL A 496 4.98 -16.85 29.48
N ALA A 497 5.44 -17.31 28.32
CA ALA A 497 6.07 -18.62 28.19
C ALA A 497 7.41 -18.70 28.96
N TYR A 498 8.26 -17.67 28.86
CA TYR A 498 9.50 -17.59 29.64
C TYR A 498 9.23 -17.56 31.14
N TYR A 499 8.26 -16.76 31.57
CA TYR A 499 7.87 -16.70 32.97
C TYR A 499 7.45 -18.07 33.52
N ARG A 500 6.57 -18.77 32.79
CA ARG A 500 6.14 -20.13 33.14
C ARG A 500 7.26 -21.17 33.14
N ALA A 501 8.30 -20.93 32.33
CA ALA A 501 9.51 -21.76 32.31
C ALA A 501 10.54 -21.38 33.40
N GLY A 502 10.21 -20.44 34.30
CA GLY A 502 11.10 -19.99 35.37
C GLY A 502 12.20 -19.02 34.90
N ASN A 503 12.15 -18.54 33.66
CA ASN A 503 13.13 -17.60 33.10
C ASN A 503 12.62 -16.15 33.19
N ALA A 504 12.64 -15.61 34.43
CA ALA A 504 12.14 -14.25 34.70
C ALA A 504 12.93 -13.17 33.92
N ALA A 505 14.25 -13.32 33.73
CA ALA A 505 15.07 -12.35 33.02
C ALA A 505 14.70 -12.26 31.53
N ALA A 506 14.46 -13.40 30.87
CA ALA A 506 14.00 -13.41 29.47
C ALA A 506 12.59 -12.86 29.34
N ALA A 507 11.69 -13.12 30.31
CA ALA A 507 10.36 -12.55 30.35
C ALA A 507 10.41 -11.02 30.45
N GLU A 508 11.22 -10.49 31.37
CA GLU A 508 11.43 -9.05 31.56
C GLU A 508 11.96 -8.39 30.27
N ALA A 509 12.97 -8.98 29.63
CA ALA A 509 13.53 -8.47 28.38
C ALA A 509 12.49 -8.42 27.25
N ALA A 510 11.66 -9.47 27.14
CA ALA A 510 10.58 -9.51 26.16
C ALA A 510 9.51 -8.43 26.40
N LEU A 511 9.13 -8.20 27.67
CA LEU A 511 8.17 -7.16 28.04
C LEU A 511 8.71 -5.75 27.79
N ARG A 512 9.96 -5.47 28.20
CA ARG A 512 10.61 -4.18 27.91
C ARG A 512 10.65 -3.91 26.41
N LYS A 513 11.00 -4.93 25.60
CA LYS A 513 11.01 -4.80 24.15
C LYS A 513 9.60 -4.63 23.55
N ALA A 514 8.55 -5.20 24.16
CA ALA A 514 7.18 -4.94 23.75
C ALA A 514 6.80 -3.46 23.94
N LEU A 515 7.21 -2.87 25.08
CA LEU A 515 6.95 -1.46 25.39
C LEU A 515 7.72 -0.48 24.51
N GLU A 516 8.82 -0.87 23.86
CA GLU A 516 9.45 -0.03 22.83
C GLU A 516 8.57 0.16 21.60
N TYR A 517 7.75 -0.85 21.23
CA TYR A 517 6.84 -0.84 20.08
C TYR A 517 5.44 -0.36 20.43
N GLU A 518 4.98 -0.67 21.62
CA GLU A 518 3.68 -0.30 22.15
C GLU A 518 3.87 0.21 23.58
N PRO A 519 4.30 1.48 23.70
CA PRO A 519 4.69 2.07 24.98
C PRO A 519 3.58 2.06 26.02
N ASP A 520 2.32 2.01 25.55
CA ASP A 520 1.11 2.06 26.36
C ASP A 520 0.48 0.69 26.63
N LEU A 521 1.21 -0.39 26.36
CA LEU A 521 0.76 -1.77 26.58
C LEU A 521 0.66 -2.08 28.09
N GLU A 522 -0.51 -1.79 28.66
CA GLU A 522 -0.76 -1.91 30.11
C GLU A 522 -0.48 -3.30 30.66
N ALA A 523 -0.81 -4.36 29.88
CA ALA A 523 -0.54 -5.75 30.27
C ALA A 523 0.96 -6.01 30.47
N ALA A 524 1.82 -5.42 29.63
CA ALA A 524 3.27 -5.55 29.76
C ALA A 524 3.77 -4.84 31.02
N ARG A 525 3.26 -3.62 31.29
CA ARG A 525 3.63 -2.85 32.48
C ARG A 525 3.23 -3.57 33.78
N ARG A 526 2.00 -4.12 33.83
CA ARG A 526 1.53 -4.88 34.99
C ARG A 526 2.41 -6.10 35.25
N MET A 527 2.70 -6.87 34.21
CA MET A 527 3.55 -8.06 34.35
C MET A 527 4.98 -7.71 34.76
N LEU A 528 5.55 -6.60 34.27
CA LEU A 528 6.87 -6.11 34.73
C LEU A 528 6.85 -5.75 36.21
N ALA A 529 5.80 -5.07 36.68
CA ALA A 529 5.67 -4.74 38.10
C ALA A 529 5.52 -5.97 39.00
N GLU A 530 4.94 -7.06 38.48
CA GLU A 530 4.85 -8.36 39.19
C GLU A 530 6.20 -9.08 39.24
N LEU A 531 6.99 -9.01 38.13
CA LEU A 531 8.31 -9.64 38.08
C LEU A 531 9.36 -8.93 38.95
N GLY A 532 9.19 -7.64 39.20
CA GLY A 532 10.08 -6.84 40.05
C GLY A 532 9.80 -6.93 41.55
N ARG A 533 8.79 -7.73 41.95
CA ARG A 533 8.45 -8.02 43.36
C ARG A 533 9.04 -9.37 43.80
#